data_91128151cbdd489683f9e1a19b8e43b5
#
_entry.id   91128151cbdd489683f9e1a19b8e43b5
#
_cell.length_a   1.000
_cell.length_b   1.000
_cell.length_c   1.000
_cell.angle_alpha   90.00
_cell.angle_beta   90.00
_cell.angle_gamma   90.00
#
_symmetry.space_group_name_H-M   'P 1'
#
loop_
_entity.id
_entity.type
_entity.pdbx_description
1 polymer ?
#
loop_
_entity_poly.entity_id
_entity_poly.type
_entity_poly.pdbx_seq_one_letter_code
_entity_poly.pdbx_strand_id
1 'polypeptide(L)'
;MIEALLRDNNDFSHIILMDDDIVLSEKVLERTHNFLCFVRPEYRNAMVGAEMFKLDERFILFESGAECRGMTSGFFHKMWDMRIADAVSANEEETPVNYSGWWYNVVPANIVEDDNLPMPLFIHYDDIEYGMRNSLKGNETILLNGICVWHPQGIGKAPVQMKYYDVRNVMISMVDTPYEVSAKQIKWNLFKRVIGAAVRYRYNDADAALQAVADLYDIGLPFTARRLFHFDAESGKGILVERNRKEARRLWREYHSICRTIDSRHDEVTKLWREHKKVMVTKAYWEKYLGI
;
A
#
# COMPACT_ATOMS: atom_id res chain seq x y z
N MET A 1 7.94 -3.81 -14.95
CA MET A 1 8.16 -2.36 -14.71
C MET A 1 9.60 -2.04 -14.35
N ILE A 2 10.10 -2.45 -13.20
CA ILE A 2 11.48 -2.12 -12.74
C ILE A 2 12.52 -2.52 -13.78
N GLU A 3 12.44 -3.74 -14.34
CA GLU A 3 13.35 -4.18 -15.41
C GLU A 3 13.35 -3.24 -16.62
N ALA A 4 12.19 -2.72 -17.02
CA ALA A 4 12.08 -1.77 -18.13
C ALA A 4 12.71 -0.40 -17.78
N LEU A 5 12.62 0.02 -16.51
CA LEU A 5 13.23 1.26 -16.01
C LEU A 5 14.76 1.17 -15.93
N LEU A 6 15.29 -0.04 -15.67
CA LEU A 6 16.73 -0.28 -15.56
C LEU A 6 17.44 -0.37 -16.92
N ARG A 7 16.71 -0.53 -18.03
CA ARG A 7 17.28 -0.56 -19.37
C ARG A 7 17.65 0.85 -19.82
N ASP A 8 18.92 1.09 -20.11
CA ASP A 8 19.43 2.35 -20.66
C ASP A 8 18.80 2.60 -22.04
N ASN A 9 18.17 3.71 -22.24
CA ASN A 9 17.57 4.30 -23.49
C ASN A 9 16.08 4.57 -23.36
N ASN A 10 15.68 5.30 -22.34
CA ASN A 10 14.30 5.66 -22.13
C ASN A 10 14.03 7.09 -22.63
N ASP A 11 13.54 7.24 -23.84
CA ASP A 11 13.07 8.52 -24.41
C ASP A 11 11.65 8.92 -23.95
N PHE A 12 11.22 8.45 -22.77
CA PHE A 12 9.91 8.80 -22.22
C PHE A 12 10.02 9.79 -21.08
N SER A 13 9.08 10.72 -20.99
CA SER A 13 9.02 11.72 -19.93
C SER A 13 8.24 11.24 -18.69
N HIS A 14 7.32 10.30 -18.87
CA HIS A 14 6.43 9.78 -17.83
C HIS A 14 6.16 8.28 -18.03
N ILE A 15 5.85 7.62 -16.93
CA ILE A 15 5.47 6.21 -16.86
C ILE A 15 4.06 6.14 -16.29
N ILE A 16 3.19 5.34 -16.89
CA ILE A 16 1.86 5.07 -16.36
C ILE A 16 1.88 3.68 -15.72
N LEU A 17 1.67 3.64 -14.42
CA LEU A 17 1.41 2.42 -13.67
C LEU A 17 -0.09 2.19 -13.65
N MET A 18 -0.54 0.98 -13.98
CA MET A 18 -1.97 0.64 -13.94
C MET A 18 -2.18 -0.85 -13.74
N ASP A 19 -3.28 -1.18 -13.08
CA ASP A 19 -3.72 -2.56 -12.91
C ASP A 19 -4.23 -3.14 -14.22
N ASP A 20 -4.19 -4.46 -14.37
CA ASP A 20 -4.59 -5.17 -15.61
C ASP A 20 -6.09 -5.49 -15.66
N ASP A 21 -6.82 -5.28 -14.57
CA ASP A 21 -8.26 -5.54 -14.46
C ASP A 21 -9.14 -4.27 -14.41
N ILE A 22 -8.57 -3.10 -14.74
CA ILE A 22 -9.31 -1.83 -14.80
C ILE A 22 -9.99 -1.62 -16.17
N VAL A 23 -11.00 -0.76 -16.15
CA VAL A 23 -11.58 -0.17 -17.37
C VAL A 23 -11.25 1.32 -17.38
N LEU A 24 -10.55 1.74 -18.41
CA LEU A 24 -10.19 3.15 -18.59
C LEU A 24 -11.41 3.99 -19.04
N SER A 25 -11.50 5.21 -18.57
CA SER A 25 -12.39 6.20 -19.14
C SER A 25 -11.96 6.51 -20.59
N GLU A 26 -12.91 6.74 -21.48
CA GLU A 26 -12.68 6.86 -22.93
C GLU A 26 -11.58 7.85 -23.33
N LYS A 27 -11.42 8.93 -22.56
CA LYS A 27 -10.44 9.99 -22.82
C LYS A 27 -9.37 10.15 -21.75
N VAL A 28 -9.18 9.13 -20.93
CA VAL A 28 -8.24 9.25 -19.80
C VAL A 28 -6.81 9.57 -20.24
N LEU A 29 -6.32 8.88 -21.27
CA LEU A 29 -4.97 9.11 -21.79
C LEU A 29 -4.82 10.49 -22.46
N GLU A 30 -5.83 10.93 -23.22
CA GLU A 30 -5.85 12.27 -23.82
C GLU A 30 -5.84 13.37 -22.77
N ARG A 31 -6.67 13.22 -21.71
CA ARG A 31 -6.75 14.20 -20.60
C ARG A 31 -5.45 14.23 -19.83
N THR A 32 -4.87 13.06 -19.55
CA THR A 32 -3.56 12.95 -18.89
C THR A 32 -2.49 13.67 -19.71
N HIS A 33 -2.39 13.37 -21.00
CA HIS A 33 -1.41 14.03 -21.87
C HIS A 33 -1.60 15.55 -21.92
N ASN A 34 -2.85 16.01 -22.09
CA ASN A 34 -3.14 17.43 -22.11
C ASN A 34 -2.76 18.12 -20.79
N PHE A 35 -3.05 17.48 -19.63
CA PHE A 35 -2.60 18.00 -18.35
C PHE A 35 -1.09 18.14 -18.29
N LEU A 36 -0.34 17.10 -18.66
CA LEU A 36 1.11 17.11 -18.64
C LEU A 36 1.74 18.17 -19.56
N CYS A 37 1.06 18.47 -20.70
CA CYS A 37 1.52 19.53 -21.61
C CYS A 37 1.35 20.93 -21.05
N PHE A 38 0.31 21.17 -20.22
CA PHE A 38 -0.08 22.49 -19.73
C PHE A 38 0.14 22.69 -18.22
N VAL A 39 0.65 21.66 -17.53
CA VAL A 39 0.94 21.75 -16.10
C VAL A 39 1.93 22.87 -15.79
N ARG A 40 1.70 23.58 -14.70
CA ARG A 40 2.60 24.65 -14.25
C ARG A 40 3.99 24.09 -13.93
N PRO A 41 5.06 24.86 -14.10
CA PRO A 41 6.43 24.40 -13.86
C PRO A 41 6.67 23.79 -12.48
N GLU A 42 6.01 24.32 -11.45
CA GLU A 42 6.11 23.84 -10.06
C GLU A 42 5.55 22.44 -9.86
N TYR A 43 4.64 21.97 -10.71
CA TYR A 43 4.03 20.64 -10.64
C TYR A 43 4.56 19.64 -11.67
N ARG A 44 5.64 19.98 -12.38
CA ARG A 44 6.21 19.07 -13.41
C ARG A 44 6.68 17.73 -12.87
N ASN A 45 7.07 17.70 -11.60
CA ASN A 45 7.50 16.49 -10.92
C ASN A 45 6.38 15.84 -10.08
N ALA A 46 5.15 16.32 -10.21
CA ALA A 46 4.03 15.73 -9.52
C ALA A 46 3.61 14.39 -10.15
N MET A 47 3.31 13.43 -9.31
CA MET A 47 2.61 12.21 -9.74
C MET A 47 1.13 12.53 -9.97
N VAL A 48 0.53 11.95 -11.01
CA VAL A 48 -0.88 12.19 -11.34
C VAL A 48 -1.66 10.90 -11.18
N GLY A 49 -2.51 10.86 -10.17
CA GLY A 49 -3.39 9.75 -9.89
C GLY A 49 -4.76 9.88 -10.57
N ALA A 50 -5.46 8.76 -10.70
CA ALA A 50 -6.83 8.71 -11.19
C ALA A 50 -7.82 8.46 -10.06
N GLU A 51 -9.00 9.05 -10.19
CA GLU A 51 -10.18 8.69 -9.43
C GLU A 51 -10.58 7.25 -9.70
N MET A 52 -10.88 6.48 -8.66
CA MET A 52 -11.33 5.10 -8.81
C MET A 52 -12.83 4.99 -8.58
N PHE A 53 -13.52 4.55 -9.61
CA PHE A 53 -14.95 4.23 -9.57
C PHE A 53 -15.18 2.73 -9.46
N LYS A 54 -16.32 2.33 -8.94
CA LYS A 54 -16.73 0.93 -8.93
C LYS A 54 -17.10 0.47 -10.35
N LEU A 55 -16.64 -0.73 -10.74
CA LEU A 55 -16.96 -1.28 -12.05
C LEU A 55 -18.43 -1.74 -12.17
N ASP A 56 -19.00 -2.24 -11.07
CA ASP A 56 -20.37 -2.74 -10.98
C ASP A 56 -21.41 -1.63 -10.79
N GLU A 57 -21.00 -0.50 -10.22
CA GLU A 57 -21.82 0.70 -10.01
C GLU A 57 -21.04 1.93 -10.49
N ARG A 58 -20.96 2.11 -11.81
CA ARG A 58 -20.05 3.07 -12.47
C ARG A 58 -20.21 4.54 -12.08
N PHE A 59 -21.25 4.88 -11.37
CA PHE A 59 -21.53 6.21 -10.84
C PHE A 59 -21.07 6.41 -9.39
N ILE A 60 -20.63 5.33 -8.73
CA ILE A 60 -20.08 5.41 -7.38
C ILE A 60 -18.56 5.63 -7.47
N LEU A 61 -18.14 6.81 -7.03
CA LEU A 61 -16.74 7.13 -6.78
C LEU A 61 -16.31 6.34 -5.55
N PHE A 62 -15.45 5.33 -5.74
CA PHE A 62 -14.98 4.51 -4.63
C PHE A 62 -14.02 5.28 -3.75
N GLU A 63 -13.06 5.97 -4.37
CA GLU A 63 -12.18 6.93 -3.69
C GLU A 63 -11.49 7.87 -4.71
N SER A 64 -11.16 9.06 -4.23
CA SER A 64 -10.37 10.05 -4.95
C SER A 64 -9.16 10.44 -4.10
N GLY A 65 -8.16 9.54 -4.10
CA GLY A 65 -6.93 9.67 -3.34
C GLY A 65 -7.05 9.42 -1.85
N ALA A 66 -5.88 9.41 -1.23
CA ALA A 66 -5.80 9.12 0.19
C ALA A 66 -4.59 9.79 0.83
N GLU A 67 -4.65 9.91 2.14
CA GLU A 67 -3.53 10.29 2.98
C GLU A 67 -3.20 9.14 3.94
N CYS A 68 -1.96 8.66 3.93
CA CYS A 68 -1.49 7.67 4.86
C CYS A 68 -0.65 8.33 5.96
N ARG A 69 -1.01 8.05 7.23
CA ARG A 69 -0.28 8.51 8.42
C ARG A 69 -0.11 7.35 9.40
N GLY A 70 1.04 6.71 9.34
CA GLY A 70 1.33 5.55 10.18
C GLY A 70 0.44 4.35 9.85
N MET A 71 -0.23 3.79 10.83
CA MET A 71 -1.10 2.62 10.66
C MET A 71 -2.54 2.97 10.23
N THR A 72 -2.77 4.18 9.80
CA THR A 72 -4.10 4.65 9.36
C THR A 72 -4.00 5.32 8.00
N SER A 73 -4.97 5.03 7.14
CA SER A 73 -5.17 5.73 5.86
C SER A 73 -6.53 6.42 5.89
N GLY A 74 -6.54 7.68 5.54
CA GLY A 74 -7.76 8.44 5.28
C GLY A 74 -8.02 8.47 3.79
N PHE A 75 -9.16 7.94 3.37
CA PHE A 75 -9.59 7.98 1.98
C PHE A 75 -10.53 9.16 1.78
N PHE A 76 -10.31 9.93 0.72
CA PHE A 76 -11.15 11.06 0.37
C PHE A 76 -12.27 10.66 -0.59
N HIS A 77 -13.40 11.32 -0.48
CA HIS A 77 -14.58 11.16 -1.34
C HIS A 77 -15.06 9.70 -1.47
N LYS A 78 -14.91 8.94 -0.39
CA LYS A 78 -15.16 7.49 -0.40
C LYS A 78 -16.64 7.16 -0.53
N MET A 79 -16.98 6.33 -1.54
CA MET A 79 -18.33 5.82 -1.79
C MET A 79 -19.35 6.93 -2.11
N TRP A 80 -18.91 7.97 -2.81
CA TRP A 80 -19.81 9.06 -3.22
C TRP A 80 -20.60 8.69 -4.47
N ASP A 81 -21.89 8.99 -4.44
CA ASP A 81 -22.77 8.86 -5.62
C ASP A 81 -22.66 10.11 -6.48
N MET A 82 -21.95 10.00 -7.59
CA MET A 82 -21.67 11.10 -8.51
C MET A 82 -22.87 11.50 -9.41
N ARG A 83 -24.05 10.92 -9.17
CA ARG A 83 -25.33 11.44 -9.71
C ARG A 83 -25.90 12.58 -8.87
N ILE A 84 -25.36 12.81 -7.69
CA ILE A 84 -25.77 13.85 -6.76
C ILE A 84 -24.93 15.10 -7.03
N ALA A 85 -25.60 16.22 -7.36
CA ALA A 85 -24.92 17.47 -7.73
C ALA A 85 -23.97 17.98 -6.63
N ASP A 86 -24.36 17.87 -5.36
CA ASP A 86 -23.52 18.27 -4.22
C ASP A 86 -22.23 17.44 -4.13
N ALA A 87 -22.29 16.13 -4.44
CA ALA A 87 -21.11 15.27 -4.48
C ALA A 87 -20.17 15.69 -5.61
N VAL A 88 -20.70 15.98 -6.80
CA VAL A 88 -19.92 16.48 -7.94
C VAL A 88 -19.25 17.80 -7.60
N SER A 89 -19.97 18.74 -7.00
CA SER A 89 -19.43 20.04 -6.61
C SER A 89 -18.35 19.92 -5.54
N ALA A 90 -18.57 19.09 -4.52
CA ALA A 90 -17.60 18.88 -3.45
C ALA A 90 -16.36 18.09 -3.92
N ASN A 91 -16.46 17.32 -5.01
CA ASN A 91 -15.32 16.63 -5.61
C ASN A 91 -14.31 17.58 -6.28
N GLU A 92 -14.70 18.83 -6.54
CA GLU A 92 -13.78 19.87 -7.03
C GLU A 92 -12.89 20.48 -5.93
N GLU A 93 -13.15 20.15 -4.65
CA GLU A 93 -12.33 20.65 -3.55
C GLU A 93 -10.99 19.90 -3.49
N GLU A 94 -9.90 20.64 -3.32
CA GLU A 94 -8.56 20.07 -3.14
C GLU A 94 -8.50 19.24 -1.85
N THR A 95 -7.94 18.05 -1.95
CA THR A 95 -7.73 17.15 -0.82
C THR A 95 -6.23 16.92 -0.56
N PRO A 96 -5.79 16.87 0.70
CA PRO A 96 -4.39 16.68 1.04
C PRO A 96 -3.99 15.21 0.86
N VAL A 97 -3.65 14.82 -0.36
CA VAL A 97 -3.18 13.46 -0.68
C VAL A 97 -1.67 13.36 -0.58
N ASN A 98 -1.15 12.23 -0.12
CA ASN A 98 0.29 11.96 -0.13
C ASN A 98 0.65 10.70 -0.93
N TYR A 99 -0.32 10.05 -1.55
CA TYR A 99 -0.14 8.99 -2.54
C TYR A 99 -1.40 8.79 -3.38
N SER A 100 -1.27 8.08 -4.48
CA SER A 100 -2.37 7.57 -5.28
C SER A 100 -2.14 6.10 -5.59
N GLY A 101 -3.20 5.31 -5.61
CA GLY A 101 -3.12 3.88 -5.94
C GLY A 101 -2.64 3.65 -7.38
N TRP A 102 -1.95 2.53 -7.59
CA TRP A 102 -1.37 2.19 -8.89
C TRP A 102 -2.36 1.53 -9.85
N TRP A 103 -3.65 1.56 -9.54
CA TRP A 103 -4.67 1.25 -10.57
C TRP A 103 -4.60 2.19 -11.78
N TYR A 104 -4.14 3.42 -11.60
CA TYR A 104 -3.68 4.35 -12.62
C TYR A 104 -2.92 5.49 -11.96
N ASN A 105 -1.62 5.49 -12.13
CA ASN A 105 -0.75 6.54 -11.59
C ASN A 105 0.33 6.90 -12.60
N VAL A 106 0.43 8.18 -12.93
CA VAL A 106 1.43 8.73 -13.84
C VAL A 106 2.61 9.23 -13.04
N VAL A 107 3.76 8.65 -13.27
CA VAL A 107 5.01 8.96 -12.57
C VAL A 107 5.96 9.66 -13.53
N PRO A 108 6.46 10.88 -13.22
CA PRO A 108 7.50 11.52 -14.02
C PRO A 108 8.78 10.67 -14.03
N ALA A 109 9.38 10.48 -15.21
CA ALA A 109 10.56 9.64 -15.35
C ALA A 109 11.78 10.19 -14.57
N ASN A 110 11.87 11.51 -14.45
CA ASN A 110 12.97 12.18 -13.75
C ASN A 110 12.96 12.04 -12.23
N ILE A 111 11.86 11.57 -11.61
CA ILE A 111 11.87 11.24 -10.18
C ILE A 111 12.20 9.77 -9.91
N VAL A 112 12.27 8.94 -10.97
CA VAL A 112 12.67 7.54 -10.89
C VAL A 112 14.19 7.45 -11.06
N GLU A 113 14.89 7.83 -10.01
CA GLU A 113 16.35 7.87 -9.95
C GLU A 113 16.92 6.53 -9.46
N ASP A 114 18.23 6.32 -9.68
CA ASP A 114 18.94 5.08 -9.30
C ASP A 114 18.89 4.77 -7.80
N ASP A 115 18.55 5.73 -6.96
CA ASP A 115 18.35 5.61 -5.52
C ASP A 115 16.90 5.92 -5.07
N ASN A 116 15.98 6.00 -6.02
CA ASN A 116 14.55 6.30 -5.76
C ASN A 116 13.60 5.35 -6.48
N LEU A 117 13.99 4.11 -6.64
CA LEU A 117 13.11 3.07 -7.18
C LEU A 117 12.05 2.64 -6.15
N PRO A 118 10.89 2.11 -6.57
CA PRO A 118 9.92 1.51 -5.66
C PRO A 118 10.54 0.45 -4.76
N MET A 119 10.08 0.33 -3.51
CA MET A 119 10.49 -0.77 -2.65
C MET A 119 9.93 -2.11 -3.15
N PRO A 120 10.65 -3.23 -2.96
CA PRO A 120 10.20 -4.56 -3.35
C PRO A 120 9.13 -5.10 -2.39
N LEU A 121 8.08 -4.35 -2.17
CA LEU A 121 6.93 -4.76 -1.38
C LEU A 121 6.03 -5.64 -2.26
N PHE A 122 5.69 -6.82 -1.75
CA PHE A 122 4.73 -7.69 -2.41
C PHE A 122 3.33 -7.36 -1.92
N ILE A 123 2.48 -6.95 -2.84
CA ILE A 123 1.05 -6.64 -2.63
C ILE A 123 0.81 -5.66 -1.46
N HIS A 124 0.16 -4.57 -1.74
CA HIS A 124 -0.19 -3.47 -0.83
C HIS A 124 1.00 -2.67 -0.27
N TYR A 125 0.81 -1.39 -0.13
CA TYR A 125 1.75 -0.40 0.39
C TYR A 125 2.94 -0.05 -0.52
N ASP A 126 3.10 -0.63 -1.69
CA ASP A 126 4.09 -0.24 -2.69
C ASP A 126 3.79 1.16 -3.26
N ASP A 127 2.54 1.40 -3.60
CA ASP A 127 1.98 2.69 -3.99
C ASP A 127 2.05 3.74 -2.87
N ILE A 128 1.68 3.35 -1.66
CA ILE A 128 1.70 4.21 -0.47
C ILE A 128 3.14 4.60 -0.12
N GLU A 129 4.06 3.62 -0.08
CA GLU A 129 5.46 3.87 0.26
C GLU A 129 6.10 4.82 -0.75
N TYR A 130 5.93 4.51 -2.06
CA TYR A 130 6.55 5.30 -3.11
C TYR A 130 5.96 6.71 -3.17
N GLY A 131 4.63 6.83 -3.12
CA GLY A 131 3.93 8.12 -3.13
C GLY A 131 4.32 8.99 -1.95
N MET A 132 4.24 8.46 -0.74
CA MET A 132 4.59 9.19 0.49
C MET A 132 6.07 9.59 0.52
N ARG A 133 7.00 8.70 0.13
CA ARG A 133 8.44 9.01 0.07
C ARG A 133 8.73 10.13 -0.91
N ASN A 134 8.09 10.14 -2.07
CA ASN A 134 8.22 11.23 -3.04
C ASN A 134 7.56 12.53 -2.56
N SER A 135 6.40 12.46 -1.91
CA SER A 135 5.78 13.61 -1.28
C SER A 135 6.70 14.27 -0.23
N LEU A 136 7.39 13.47 0.58
CA LEU A 136 8.39 13.97 1.54
C LEU A 136 9.64 14.58 0.89
N LYS A 137 9.93 14.22 -0.37
CA LYS A 137 10.99 14.85 -1.19
C LYS A 137 10.50 16.13 -1.89
N GLY A 138 9.22 16.50 -1.75
CA GLY A 138 8.63 17.67 -2.40
C GLY A 138 8.00 17.38 -3.78
N ASN A 139 7.90 16.12 -4.17
CA ASN A 139 7.18 15.72 -5.38
C ASN A 139 5.72 15.41 -5.01
N GLU A 140 4.83 16.31 -5.33
CA GLU A 140 3.42 16.22 -4.95
C GLU A 140 2.69 15.07 -5.68
N THR A 141 1.58 14.64 -5.12
CA THR A 141 0.60 13.78 -5.80
C THR A 141 -0.63 14.63 -6.10
N ILE A 142 -1.06 14.64 -7.35
CA ILE A 142 -2.22 15.39 -7.83
C ILE A 142 -3.28 14.39 -8.30
N LEU A 143 -4.52 14.64 -7.91
CA LEU A 143 -5.69 13.96 -8.45
C LEU A 143 -6.48 14.96 -9.29
N LEU A 144 -6.82 14.52 -10.49
CA LEU A 144 -7.56 15.37 -11.43
C LEU A 144 -8.92 14.75 -11.73
N ASN A 145 -9.94 15.52 -11.51
CA ASN A 145 -11.28 15.17 -11.91
C ASN A 145 -11.35 14.87 -13.42
N GLY A 146 -11.97 13.75 -13.75
CA GLY A 146 -12.06 13.28 -15.14
C GLY A 146 -10.86 12.51 -15.65
N ILE A 147 -9.78 12.32 -14.86
CA ILE A 147 -8.85 11.22 -15.00
C ILE A 147 -9.36 10.12 -14.08
N CYS A 148 -10.09 9.16 -14.63
CA CYS A 148 -10.78 8.15 -13.84
C CYS A 148 -10.75 6.78 -14.49
N VAL A 149 -10.83 5.76 -13.63
CA VAL A 149 -10.90 4.36 -13.99
C VAL A 149 -12.04 3.67 -13.26
N TRP A 150 -12.57 2.59 -13.83
CA TRP A 150 -13.47 1.67 -13.14
C TRP A 150 -12.72 0.41 -12.76
N HIS A 151 -12.79 0.05 -11.49
CA HIS A 151 -12.08 -1.10 -10.93
C HIS A 151 -13.06 -2.08 -10.28
N PRO A 152 -12.91 -3.41 -10.50
CA PRO A 152 -13.72 -4.40 -9.82
C PRO A 152 -13.40 -4.41 -8.33
N GLN A 153 -14.43 -4.28 -7.50
CA GLN A 153 -14.25 -4.29 -6.06
C GLN A 153 -14.22 -5.73 -5.53
N GLY A 154 -13.08 -6.13 -4.97
CA GLY A 154 -12.88 -7.43 -4.33
C GLY A 154 -13.62 -7.57 -2.99
N ILE A 155 -14.93 -7.28 -2.94
CA ILE A 155 -15.70 -7.27 -1.71
C ILE A 155 -15.72 -8.67 -1.07
N GLY A 156 -15.16 -8.76 0.13
CA GLY A 156 -15.29 -9.93 1.02
C GLY A 156 -14.34 -11.09 0.74
N LYS A 157 -13.42 -11.01 -0.22
CA LYS A 157 -12.52 -12.10 -0.63
C LYS A 157 -11.03 -11.84 -0.36
N ALA A 158 -10.69 -10.91 0.55
CA ALA A 158 -9.27 -10.72 0.89
C ALA A 158 -8.72 -12.01 1.53
N PRO A 159 -7.79 -12.72 0.88
CA PRO A 159 -7.17 -13.91 1.45
C PRO A 159 -6.49 -13.59 2.79
N VAL A 160 -6.34 -14.57 3.65
CA VAL A 160 -5.66 -14.39 4.95
C VAL A 160 -4.24 -13.83 4.78
N GLN A 161 -3.58 -14.18 3.67
CA GLN A 161 -2.25 -13.64 3.32
C GLN A 161 -2.22 -12.12 3.26
N MET A 162 -3.30 -11.47 2.79
CA MET A 162 -3.38 -10.00 2.77
C MET A 162 -3.24 -9.42 4.17
N LYS A 163 -3.76 -10.11 5.21
CA LYS A 163 -3.61 -9.66 6.60
C LYS A 163 -2.16 -9.65 7.08
N TYR A 164 -1.37 -10.61 6.59
CA TYR A 164 0.07 -10.64 6.85
C TYR A 164 0.76 -9.44 6.20
N TYR A 165 0.54 -9.23 4.88
CA TYR A 165 1.18 -8.14 4.14
C TYR A 165 0.72 -6.76 4.60
N ASP A 166 -0.57 -6.57 4.89
CA ASP A 166 -1.10 -5.31 5.45
C ASP A 166 -0.36 -4.89 6.74
N VAL A 167 -0.06 -5.84 7.63
CA VAL A 167 0.62 -5.55 8.89
C VAL A 167 2.11 -5.35 8.68
N ARG A 168 2.75 -6.24 7.90
CA ARG A 168 4.19 -6.16 7.63
C ARG A 168 4.55 -4.91 6.85
N ASN A 169 3.82 -4.67 5.74
CA ASN A 169 4.20 -3.63 4.80
C ASN A 169 3.99 -2.23 5.37
N VAL A 170 2.91 -2.00 6.13
CA VAL A 170 2.72 -0.69 6.78
C VAL A 170 3.89 -0.36 7.73
N MET A 171 4.39 -1.33 8.47
CA MET A 171 5.50 -1.10 9.41
C MET A 171 6.79 -0.76 8.67
N ILE A 172 7.07 -1.44 7.55
CA ILE A 172 8.26 -1.17 6.72
C ILE A 172 8.14 0.19 6.02
N SER A 173 6.97 0.47 5.44
CA SER A 173 6.73 1.71 4.67
C SER A 173 6.88 2.96 5.52
N MET A 174 6.46 2.90 6.79
CA MET A 174 6.48 4.05 7.71
C MET A 174 7.86 4.32 8.32
N VAL A 175 8.80 3.39 8.24
CA VAL A 175 10.17 3.63 8.75
C VAL A 175 10.82 4.79 7.98
N ASP A 176 11.55 5.63 8.71
CA ASP A 176 12.22 6.83 8.19
C ASP A 176 11.25 7.87 7.60
N THR A 177 10.08 7.98 8.20
CA THR A 177 9.07 8.99 7.87
C THR A 177 8.60 9.70 9.15
N PRO A 178 7.95 10.87 9.06
CA PRO A 178 7.31 11.52 10.21
C PRO A 178 6.20 10.68 10.86
N TYR A 179 5.77 9.62 10.19
CA TYR A 179 4.69 8.72 10.61
C TYR A 179 5.19 7.37 11.12
N GLU A 180 6.48 7.26 11.46
CA GLU A 180 7.08 6.04 12.00
C GLU A 180 6.27 5.46 13.16
N VAL A 181 6.03 4.16 13.12
CA VAL A 181 5.09 3.47 14.01
C VAL A 181 5.79 3.07 15.31
N SER A 182 5.36 3.63 16.43
CA SER A 182 5.91 3.31 17.74
C SER A 182 5.54 1.90 18.24
N ALA A 183 6.35 1.34 19.13
CA ALA A 183 6.08 0.07 19.81
C ALA A 183 4.65 0.00 20.42
N LYS A 184 4.18 1.10 21.02
CA LYS A 184 2.84 1.19 21.59
C LYS A 184 1.74 1.04 20.52
N GLN A 185 1.91 1.70 19.37
CA GLN A 185 0.94 1.62 18.27
C GLN A 185 0.90 0.21 17.66
N ILE A 186 2.05 -0.44 17.49
CA ILE A 186 2.13 -1.81 16.99
C ILE A 186 1.38 -2.76 17.95
N LYS A 187 1.72 -2.73 19.23
CA LYS A 187 1.06 -3.57 20.25
C LYS A 187 -0.45 -3.35 20.29
N TRP A 188 -0.90 -2.10 20.22
CA TRP A 188 -2.31 -1.77 20.21
C TRP A 188 -3.02 -2.25 18.94
N ASN A 189 -2.39 -2.12 17.78
CA ASN A 189 -2.94 -2.63 16.52
C ASN A 189 -3.07 -4.16 16.53
N LEU A 190 -2.03 -4.87 16.99
CA LEU A 190 -2.06 -6.32 17.17
C LEU A 190 -3.15 -6.75 18.15
N PHE A 191 -3.27 -6.06 19.29
CA PHE A 191 -4.33 -6.34 20.26
C PHE A 191 -5.72 -6.30 19.61
N LYS A 192 -6.02 -5.21 18.89
CA LYS A 192 -7.31 -5.06 18.20
C LYS A 192 -7.55 -6.18 17.17
N ARG A 193 -6.51 -6.58 16.43
CA ARG A 193 -6.60 -7.66 15.43
C ARG A 193 -6.84 -9.01 16.09
N VAL A 194 -6.09 -9.35 17.14
CA VAL A 194 -6.23 -10.63 17.86
C VAL A 194 -7.61 -10.74 18.53
N ILE A 195 -8.06 -9.70 19.24
CA ILE A 195 -9.38 -9.70 19.86
C ILE A 195 -10.49 -9.73 18.79
N GLY A 196 -10.38 -8.89 17.76
CA GLY A 196 -11.37 -8.84 16.68
C GLY A 196 -11.49 -10.18 15.91
N ALA A 197 -10.37 -10.87 15.72
CA ALA A 197 -10.36 -12.20 15.12
C ALA A 197 -10.93 -13.26 16.07
N ALA A 198 -10.57 -13.23 17.35
CA ALA A 198 -11.08 -14.17 18.35
C ALA A 198 -12.60 -14.08 18.51
N VAL A 199 -13.15 -12.85 18.53
CA VAL A 199 -14.62 -12.62 18.65
C VAL A 199 -15.37 -13.12 17.41
N ARG A 200 -14.75 -12.99 16.22
CA ARG A 200 -15.34 -13.45 14.95
C ARG A 200 -14.94 -14.88 14.58
N TYR A 201 -14.19 -15.56 15.45
CA TYR A 201 -13.63 -16.90 15.23
C TYR A 201 -12.72 -17.02 14.00
N ARG A 202 -12.15 -15.92 13.53
CA ARG A 202 -11.24 -15.84 12.38
C ARG A 202 -9.78 -15.96 12.84
N TYR A 203 -9.44 -17.04 13.47
CA TYR A 203 -8.13 -17.25 14.13
C TYR A 203 -6.95 -17.13 13.17
N ASN A 204 -7.11 -17.55 11.91
CA ASN A 204 -6.07 -17.43 10.88
C ASN A 204 -5.71 -15.96 10.56
N ASP A 205 -6.67 -15.03 10.65
CA ASP A 205 -6.40 -13.60 10.47
C ASP A 205 -5.50 -13.05 11.59
N ALA A 206 -5.71 -13.53 12.82
CA ALA A 206 -4.87 -13.16 13.95
C ALA A 206 -3.47 -13.78 13.83
N ASP A 207 -3.37 -15.05 13.42
CA ASP A 207 -2.09 -15.72 13.16
C ASP A 207 -1.28 -14.96 12.13
N ALA A 208 -1.88 -14.60 10.99
CA ALA A 208 -1.21 -13.85 9.94
C ALA A 208 -0.66 -12.51 10.44
N ALA A 209 -1.42 -11.79 11.26
CA ALA A 209 -0.99 -10.52 11.84
C ALA A 209 0.15 -10.68 12.86
N LEU A 210 0.08 -11.72 13.71
CA LEU A 210 1.13 -12.02 14.69
C LEU A 210 2.42 -12.46 13.98
N GLN A 211 2.31 -13.34 12.97
CA GLN A 211 3.45 -13.78 12.17
C GLN A 211 4.13 -12.63 11.43
N ALA A 212 3.36 -11.69 10.87
CA ALA A 212 3.90 -10.50 10.21
C ALA A 212 4.84 -9.70 11.12
N VAL A 213 4.44 -9.51 12.38
CA VAL A 213 5.29 -8.80 13.35
C VAL A 213 6.44 -9.67 13.82
N ALA A 214 6.22 -10.96 14.06
CA ALA A 214 7.29 -11.88 14.44
C ALA A 214 8.42 -11.89 13.40
N ASP A 215 8.07 -12.00 12.11
CA ASP A 215 9.04 -12.01 11.01
C ASP A 215 9.81 -10.69 10.88
N LEU A 216 9.15 -9.55 11.13
CA LEU A 216 9.84 -8.24 11.14
C LEU A 216 10.85 -8.09 12.26
N TYR A 217 10.61 -8.73 13.40
CA TYR A 217 11.49 -8.69 14.57
C TYR A 217 12.51 -9.83 14.61
N ASP A 218 12.45 -10.77 13.67
CA ASP A 218 13.46 -11.82 13.48
C ASP A 218 14.57 -11.32 12.54
N ILE A 219 15.55 -10.63 13.12
CA ILE A 219 16.65 -9.95 12.39
C ILE A 219 17.57 -10.93 11.60
N GLY A 220 17.40 -12.21 11.76
CA GLY A 220 18.21 -13.24 11.05
C GLY A 220 17.66 -13.63 9.68
N LEU A 221 16.46 -13.21 9.32
CA LEU A 221 15.87 -13.58 8.04
C LEU A 221 16.23 -12.53 6.98
N PRO A 222 16.92 -12.92 5.89
CA PRO A 222 17.00 -12.05 4.73
C PRO A 222 15.58 -11.72 4.26
N PHE A 223 15.37 -10.47 3.81
CA PHE A 223 14.12 -10.04 3.17
C PHE A 223 13.96 -10.80 1.85
N THR A 224 13.78 -12.08 1.96
CA THR A 224 13.38 -12.94 0.86
C THR A 224 11.93 -13.28 1.08
N ALA A 225 11.11 -13.00 0.08
CA ALA A 225 9.72 -13.44 -0.06
C ALA A 225 9.50 -14.96 0.10
N ARG A 226 10.47 -15.68 0.67
CA ARG A 226 10.53 -17.16 0.74
C ARG A 226 9.67 -17.79 1.84
N ARG A 227 9.17 -17.04 2.79
CA ARG A 227 8.00 -17.48 3.54
C ARG A 227 6.74 -16.88 2.90
N LEU A 228 6.47 -17.30 1.69
CA LEU A 228 5.09 -17.35 1.22
C LEU A 228 4.33 -18.16 2.28
N PHE A 229 3.40 -17.52 2.95
CA PHE A 229 2.39 -18.22 3.70
C PHE A 229 1.81 -19.26 2.73
N HIS A 230 2.09 -20.54 2.92
CA HIS A 230 1.46 -21.59 2.14
C HIS A 230 -0.01 -21.58 2.53
N PHE A 231 -0.78 -20.85 1.78
CA PHE A 231 -2.21 -20.80 1.91
C PHE A 231 -2.78 -22.02 1.20
N ASP A 232 -3.47 -22.84 1.97
CA ASP A 232 -4.32 -23.87 1.39
C ASP A 232 -5.50 -23.19 0.71
N ALA A 233 -5.51 -23.18 -0.63
CA ALA A 233 -6.56 -22.58 -1.44
C ALA A 233 -7.95 -23.20 -1.18
N GLU A 234 -8.01 -24.37 -0.58
CA GLU A 234 -9.28 -25.01 -0.16
C GLU A 234 -9.90 -24.31 1.06
N SER A 235 -9.13 -23.63 1.90
CA SER A 235 -9.62 -22.91 3.09
C SER A 235 -10.42 -21.64 2.76
N GLY A 236 -10.44 -21.18 1.52
CA GLY A 236 -11.20 -20.01 1.05
C GLY A 236 -12.70 -20.25 0.84
N LYS A 237 -13.17 -21.47 0.86
CA LYS A 237 -14.60 -21.81 0.73
C LYS A 237 -15.27 -21.73 2.10
N GLY A 238 -16.05 -20.68 2.33
CA GLY A 238 -17.08 -20.54 3.37
C GLY A 238 -16.86 -21.37 4.63
N ILE A 239 -15.78 -21.14 5.34
CA ILE A 239 -15.45 -21.89 6.55
C ILE A 239 -16.52 -21.59 7.58
N LEU A 240 -17.19 -22.64 8.05
CA LEU A 240 -18.00 -22.58 9.26
C LEU A 240 -17.07 -22.22 10.41
N VAL A 241 -17.15 -20.99 10.88
CA VAL A 241 -16.23 -20.44 11.85
C VAL A 241 -16.67 -20.91 13.22
N GLU A 242 -16.02 -21.94 13.75
CA GLU A 242 -16.36 -22.51 15.04
C GLU A 242 -15.57 -21.87 16.18
N ARG A 243 -16.26 -21.74 17.33
CA ARG A 243 -15.62 -21.25 18.56
C ARG A 243 -14.55 -22.23 19.04
N ASN A 244 -13.29 -21.84 18.98
CA ASN A 244 -12.16 -22.62 19.47
C ASN A 244 -11.44 -21.91 20.62
N ARG A 245 -11.76 -22.30 21.87
CA ARG A 245 -11.14 -21.71 23.06
C ARG A 245 -9.65 -22.01 23.19
N LYS A 246 -9.17 -23.14 22.64
CA LYS A 246 -7.75 -23.50 22.68
C LYS A 246 -6.94 -22.54 21.78
N GLU A 247 -7.45 -22.33 20.55
CA GLU A 247 -6.85 -21.38 19.61
C GLU A 247 -6.86 -19.95 20.16
N ALA A 248 -7.96 -19.47 20.70
CA ALA A 248 -8.02 -18.15 21.30
C ALA A 248 -6.97 -17.96 22.43
N ARG A 249 -6.75 -19.00 23.28
CA ARG A 249 -5.72 -18.95 24.31
C ARG A 249 -4.30 -19.04 23.76
N ARG A 250 -4.09 -19.78 22.67
CA ARG A 250 -2.80 -19.85 21.97
C ARG A 250 -2.43 -18.47 21.43
N LEU A 251 -3.31 -17.86 20.64
CA LEU A 251 -3.12 -16.52 20.07
C LEU A 251 -2.86 -15.46 21.13
N TRP A 252 -3.56 -15.53 22.26
CA TRP A 252 -3.35 -14.62 23.37
C TRP A 252 -1.95 -14.74 23.98
N ARG A 253 -1.46 -15.98 24.16
CA ARG A 253 -0.09 -16.21 24.66
C ARG A 253 0.97 -15.72 23.68
N GLU A 254 0.74 -15.97 22.39
CA GLU A 254 1.64 -15.54 21.31
C GLU A 254 1.67 -14.01 21.20
N TYR A 255 0.52 -13.34 21.26
CA TYR A 255 0.46 -11.88 21.35
C TYR A 255 1.33 -11.34 22.48
N HIS A 256 1.23 -11.87 23.68
CA HIS A 256 2.07 -11.43 24.80
C HIS A 256 3.56 -11.73 24.61
N SER A 257 3.90 -12.83 23.94
CA SER A 257 5.29 -13.14 23.59
C SER A 257 5.84 -12.10 22.62
N ILE A 258 5.11 -11.80 21.55
CA ILE A 258 5.49 -10.80 20.55
C ILE A 258 5.58 -9.40 21.20
N CYS A 259 4.66 -9.04 22.09
CA CYS A 259 4.74 -7.77 22.81
C CYS A 259 6.06 -7.62 23.60
N ARG A 260 6.55 -8.68 24.23
CA ARG A 260 7.86 -8.66 24.93
C ARG A 260 9.02 -8.47 23.95
N THR A 261 8.96 -9.11 22.79
CA THR A 261 9.96 -8.93 21.72
C THR A 261 9.95 -7.49 21.19
N ILE A 262 8.77 -6.91 20.98
CA ILE A 262 8.63 -5.50 20.58
C ILE A 262 9.26 -4.59 21.63
N ASP A 263 8.92 -4.78 22.91
CA ASP A 263 9.44 -3.94 24.00
C ASP A 263 10.97 -4.00 24.13
N SER A 264 11.57 -5.14 23.85
CA SER A 264 13.02 -5.34 23.98
C SER A 264 13.83 -4.95 22.75
N ARG A 265 13.22 -4.92 21.55
CA ARG A 265 13.97 -4.84 20.29
C ARG A 265 13.49 -3.74 19.33
N HIS A 266 12.46 -2.98 19.69
CA HIS A 266 11.84 -2.03 18.74
C HIS A 266 12.84 -1.05 18.12
N ASP A 267 13.66 -0.41 18.94
CA ASP A 267 14.63 0.59 18.46
C ASP A 267 15.71 -0.03 17.56
N GLU A 268 16.19 -1.23 17.93
CA GLU A 268 17.14 -2.00 17.13
C GLU A 268 16.56 -2.35 15.76
N VAL A 269 15.36 -2.92 15.74
CA VAL A 269 14.67 -3.34 14.52
C VAL A 269 14.33 -2.14 13.63
N THR A 270 13.83 -1.05 14.20
CA THR A 270 13.53 0.16 13.45
C THR A 270 14.79 0.76 12.81
N LYS A 271 15.90 0.80 13.55
CA LYS A 271 17.19 1.25 13.00
C LYS A 271 17.64 0.37 11.83
N LEU A 272 17.54 -0.95 11.97
CA LEU A 272 17.91 -1.90 10.92
C LEU A 272 17.06 -1.71 9.66
N TRP A 273 15.74 -1.58 9.82
CA TRP A 273 14.85 -1.34 8.68
C TRP A 273 15.11 0.00 8.00
N ARG A 274 15.49 1.03 8.74
CA ARG A 274 15.89 2.33 8.19
C ARG A 274 17.12 2.20 7.28
N GLU A 275 18.11 1.40 7.65
CA GLU A 275 19.27 1.12 6.81
C GLU A 275 18.90 0.24 5.60
N HIS A 276 18.09 -0.79 5.81
CA HIS A 276 17.63 -1.65 4.71
C HIS A 276 16.80 -0.89 3.67
N LYS A 277 15.92 0.00 4.10
CA LYS A 277 15.09 0.82 3.19
C LYS A 277 15.96 1.63 2.24
N LYS A 278 17.02 2.26 2.72
CA LYS A 278 17.97 3.03 1.88
C LYS A 278 18.61 2.17 0.78
N VAL A 279 18.86 0.90 1.06
CA VAL A 279 19.46 -0.02 0.08
C VAL A 279 18.41 -0.57 -0.89
N MET A 280 17.22 -0.92 -0.40
CA MET A 280 16.19 -1.61 -1.19
C MET A 280 15.57 -0.74 -2.29
N VAL A 281 15.72 0.57 -2.22
CA VAL A 281 15.24 1.51 -3.24
C VAL A 281 16.27 1.80 -4.33
N THR A 282 17.45 1.16 -4.30
CA THR A 282 18.53 1.43 -5.24
C THR A 282 18.51 0.51 -6.48
N LYS A 283 19.03 1.02 -7.59
CA LYS A 283 19.23 0.26 -8.83
C LYS A 283 20.06 -1.02 -8.57
N ALA A 284 21.17 -0.90 -7.85
CA ALA A 284 22.04 -2.04 -7.53
C ALA A 284 21.33 -3.15 -6.74
N TYR A 285 20.41 -2.79 -5.84
CA TYR A 285 19.59 -3.77 -5.14
C TYR A 285 18.65 -4.49 -6.12
N TRP A 286 17.99 -3.76 -7.00
CA TRP A 286 17.04 -4.33 -7.95
C TRP A 286 17.72 -5.19 -9.02
N GLU A 287 18.89 -4.78 -9.54
CA GLU A 287 19.70 -5.60 -10.45
C GLU A 287 20.05 -6.94 -9.79
N LYS A 288 20.56 -6.90 -8.56
CA LYS A 288 20.85 -8.12 -7.79
C LYS A 288 19.60 -8.97 -7.51
N TYR A 289 18.47 -8.32 -7.18
CA TYR A 289 17.22 -9.02 -6.88
C TYR A 289 16.63 -9.71 -8.11
N LEU A 290 16.71 -9.08 -9.28
CA LEU A 290 16.25 -9.63 -10.56
C LEU A 290 17.27 -10.57 -11.21
N GLY A 291 18.52 -10.54 -10.79
CA GLY A 291 19.59 -11.37 -11.37
C GLY A 291 20.08 -10.88 -12.74
N ILE A 292 20.06 -9.57 -12.97
CA ILE A 292 20.46 -8.89 -14.22
C ILE A 292 21.67 -8.02 -13.99
#